data_d51876bfb2f44bd6cc9ddd88f714af43
#
_entry.id   d51876bfb2f44bd6cc9ddd88f714af43
#
_cell.length_a   1.000
_cell.length_b   1.000
_cell.length_c   1.000
_cell.angle_alpha   90.00
_cell.angle_beta   90.00
_cell.angle_gamma   90.00
#
_symmetry.space_group_name_H-M   'P 1'
#
loop_
_entity.id
_entity.type
_entity.pdbx_description
1 polymer ?
#
loop_
_entity_poly.entity_id
_entity_poly.type
_entity_poly.pdbx_seq_one_letter_code
_entity_poly.pdbx_strand_id
1 'polypeptide(L)'
;MTSTRRRAGERPGVRSTRGRPVRGGASIAPKWRRWALPLVLAAVTVLALVLYFTPVLGVRSVEVLGNTSLDHDEVVRASGIETGTPMLQVDAGEIRDQLQTVPKIASAEVTLSWPSSVQVRITERLPAAFLVARNGIQLVDASGMPFQTVPEPPAGLPELKVREASQADPATKAGMLVLTSVPEPVRGEITAVLAENPNDIRLLLKGDRQIEWGSQEEAEKKAAILPALLTRPGKVYDVTTPALPTVS
;
A
#
# COMPACT_ATOMS: atom_id res chain seq x y z
N MET A 1 -1.32 76.23 -88.30
CA MET A 1 -2.65 76.60 -88.78
C MET A 1 -3.69 76.36 -87.78
N THR A 2 -4.26 77.41 -87.39
CA THR A 2 -5.68 77.68 -87.05
C THR A 2 -6.21 77.01 -85.76
N SER A 3 -6.28 77.80 -84.67
CA SER A 3 -7.41 78.69 -84.29
C SER A 3 -8.59 77.87 -83.75
N THR A 4 -9.22 78.05 -82.65
CA THR A 4 -9.82 79.21 -82.07
C THR A 4 -10.73 78.83 -80.90
N ARG A 5 -10.70 79.60 -79.83
CA ARG A 5 -11.79 80.13 -79.02
C ARG A 5 -12.69 79.22 -78.15
N ARG A 6 -12.56 79.44 -76.82
CA ARG A 6 -13.48 80.24 -75.95
C ARG A 6 -14.93 79.74 -75.81
N ARG A 7 -15.27 79.44 -74.60
CA ARG A 7 -16.21 80.16 -73.64
C ARG A 7 -16.42 79.30 -72.40
N ALA A 8 -16.08 79.75 -71.25
CA ALA A 8 -16.73 80.55 -70.25
C ALA A 8 -18.17 80.03 -69.96
N GLY A 9 -18.38 79.63 -68.74
CA GLY A 9 -19.75 79.51 -68.20
C GLY A 9 -19.89 78.66 -67.01
N GLU A 10 -19.98 79.32 -65.89
CA GLU A 10 -20.87 79.08 -64.76
C GLU A 10 -20.56 77.94 -63.80
N ARG A 11 -20.20 78.38 -62.60
CA ARG A 11 -20.35 77.62 -61.34
C ARG A 11 -21.77 77.62 -60.88
N PRO A 12 -22.27 76.52 -60.32
CA PRO A 12 -22.99 76.64 -59.07
C PRO A 12 -22.60 75.61 -58.04
N GLY A 13 -22.40 76.08 -56.84
CA GLY A 13 -22.95 75.57 -55.61
C GLY A 13 -22.44 74.23 -55.08
N VAL A 14 -21.27 74.24 -54.43
CA VAL A 14 -20.93 73.14 -53.49
C VAL A 14 -21.84 73.21 -52.25
N ARG A 15 -22.84 72.33 -52.21
CA ARG A 15 -23.57 72.03 -50.98
C ARG A 15 -22.67 71.15 -50.09
N SER A 16 -22.14 71.72 -49.08
CA SER A 16 -21.49 70.98 -47.97
C SER A 16 -22.58 70.16 -47.24
N THR A 17 -22.64 68.90 -47.49
CA THR A 17 -23.36 67.95 -46.63
C THR A 17 -22.52 67.77 -45.40
N ARG A 18 -22.84 68.47 -44.31
CA ARG A 18 -22.34 68.20 -42.96
C ARG A 18 -22.62 66.74 -42.64
N GLY A 19 -21.60 65.94 -42.67
CA GLY A 19 -21.60 64.57 -42.11
C GLY A 19 -22.02 64.63 -40.62
N ARG A 20 -23.15 64.04 -40.31
CA ARG A 20 -23.55 63.75 -38.91
C ARG A 20 -22.51 62.95 -38.28
N PRO A 21 -21.98 63.35 -37.11
CA PRO A 21 -21.11 62.47 -36.32
C PRO A 21 -21.94 61.22 -35.96
N VAL A 22 -21.50 60.07 -36.43
CA VAL A 22 -21.97 58.76 -35.92
C VAL A 22 -21.60 58.74 -34.44
N ARG A 23 -22.59 58.93 -33.60
CA ARG A 23 -22.47 58.68 -32.15
C ARG A 23 -22.04 57.24 -32.01
N GLY A 24 -20.76 57.06 -31.71
CA GLY A 24 -20.23 55.79 -31.25
C GLY A 24 -21.10 55.32 -30.11
N GLY A 25 -21.79 54.22 -30.33
CA GLY A 25 -22.53 53.52 -29.26
C GLY A 25 -21.54 53.16 -28.17
N ALA A 26 -21.56 53.90 -27.09
CA ALA A 26 -20.91 53.49 -25.87
C ALA A 26 -21.51 52.12 -25.52
N SER A 27 -20.74 51.07 -25.74
CA SER A 27 -21.06 49.73 -25.24
C SER A 27 -21.14 49.86 -23.73
N ILE A 28 -22.35 49.99 -23.21
CA ILE A 28 -22.61 49.86 -21.78
C ILE A 28 -22.34 48.43 -21.43
N ALA A 29 -21.06 48.10 -21.13
CA ALA A 29 -20.72 46.81 -20.58
C ALA A 29 -21.53 46.68 -19.26
N PRO A 30 -22.45 45.73 -19.17
CA PRO A 30 -23.40 45.70 -18.05
C PRO A 30 -22.58 45.57 -16.75
N LYS A 31 -22.83 46.48 -15.81
CA LYS A 31 -22.12 46.58 -14.51
C LYS A 31 -22.17 45.24 -13.73
N TRP A 32 -23.15 44.38 -14.06
CA TRP A 32 -23.26 43.05 -13.44
C TRP A 32 -22.14 42.11 -13.85
N ARG A 33 -21.43 42.28 -14.99
CA ARG A 33 -20.22 41.51 -15.34
C ARG A 33 -19.09 41.67 -14.30
N ARG A 34 -19.03 42.82 -13.61
CA ARG A 34 -18.07 43.05 -12.55
C ARG A 34 -18.41 42.25 -11.29
N TRP A 35 -19.67 41.92 -11.06
CA TRP A 35 -20.17 41.14 -9.95
C TRP A 35 -20.29 39.65 -10.28
N ALA A 36 -20.25 39.29 -11.57
CA ALA A 36 -20.34 37.88 -11.98
C ALA A 36 -19.21 37.05 -11.44
N LEU A 37 -17.95 37.54 -11.47
CA LEU A 37 -16.79 36.81 -10.97
C LEU A 37 -16.86 36.57 -9.44
N PRO A 38 -17.08 37.57 -8.57
CA PRO A 38 -17.21 37.32 -7.13
C PRO A 38 -18.44 36.46 -6.78
N LEU A 39 -19.53 36.57 -7.53
CA LEU A 39 -20.73 35.77 -7.31
C LEU A 39 -20.50 34.30 -7.69
N VAL A 40 -19.82 34.03 -8.81
CA VAL A 40 -19.40 32.67 -9.18
C VAL A 40 -18.44 32.11 -8.14
N LEU A 41 -17.45 32.91 -7.68
CA LEU A 41 -16.53 32.47 -6.65
C LEU A 41 -17.25 32.15 -5.34
N ALA A 42 -18.18 33.00 -4.91
CA ALA A 42 -19.01 32.74 -3.73
C ALA A 42 -19.85 31.47 -3.88
N ALA A 43 -20.48 31.27 -5.04
CA ALA A 43 -21.26 30.07 -5.32
C ALA A 43 -20.39 28.79 -5.30
N VAL A 44 -19.19 28.83 -5.88
CA VAL A 44 -18.24 27.72 -5.86
C VAL A 44 -17.77 27.46 -4.43
N THR A 45 -17.49 28.50 -3.64
CA THR A 45 -17.10 28.35 -2.22
C THR A 45 -18.22 27.73 -1.40
N VAL A 46 -19.46 28.20 -1.57
CA VAL A 46 -20.63 27.61 -0.87
C VAL A 46 -20.83 26.17 -1.30
N LEU A 47 -20.74 25.86 -2.58
CA LEU A 47 -20.82 24.49 -3.06
C LEU A 47 -19.73 23.60 -2.47
N ALA A 48 -18.49 24.07 -2.44
CA ALA A 48 -17.37 23.35 -1.82
C ALA A 48 -17.60 23.11 -0.33
N LEU A 49 -18.10 24.11 0.42
CA LEU A 49 -18.45 23.97 1.84
C LEU A 49 -19.60 22.96 2.03
N VAL A 50 -20.62 23.00 1.19
CA VAL A 50 -21.73 22.03 1.22
C VAL A 50 -21.20 20.63 0.98
N LEU A 51 -20.37 20.41 -0.04
CA LEU A 51 -19.79 19.10 -0.33
C LEU A 51 -18.85 18.61 0.77
N TYR A 52 -18.16 19.53 1.44
CA TYR A 52 -17.24 19.18 2.52
C TYR A 52 -17.95 18.84 3.84
N PHE A 53 -19.03 19.55 4.19
CA PHE A 53 -19.71 19.39 5.48
C PHE A 53 -20.99 18.54 5.42
N THR A 54 -21.44 18.12 4.23
CA THR A 54 -22.65 17.32 4.11
C THR A 54 -22.36 15.92 3.57
N PRO A 55 -23.13 14.90 3.99
CA PRO A 55 -22.97 13.52 3.53
C PRO A 55 -23.47 13.27 2.09
N VAL A 56 -23.63 14.33 1.28
CA VAL A 56 -24.08 14.20 -0.13
C VAL A 56 -23.13 13.30 -0.91
N LEU A 57 -21.82 13.45 -0.67
CA LEU A 57 -20.76 12.58 -1.17
C LEU A 57 -20.15 11.77 -0.01
N GLY A 58 -20.99 11.24 0.88
CA GLY A 58 -20.52 10.43 2.01
C GLY A 58 -20.27 8.98 1.60
N VAL A 59 -19.42 8.30 2.38
CA VAL A 59 -19.15 6.87 2.24
C VAL A 59 -20.45 6.08 2.40
N ARG A 60 -20.86 5.34 1.38
CA ARG A 60 -22.04 4.46 1.37
C ARG A 60 -21.67 3.00 1.45
N SER A 61 -20.51 2.63 0.90
CA SER A 61 -20.03 1.26 0.90
C SER A 61 -18.53 1.22 1.16
N VAL A 62 -18.13 0.22 1.93
CA VAL A 62 -16.73 -0.16 2.12
C VAL A 62 -16.58 -1.56 1.53
N GLU A 63 -15.74 -1.69 0.51
CA GLU A 63 -15.42 -2.95 -0.12
C GLU A 63 -14.13 -3.50 0.47
N VAL A 64 -14.18 -4.67 1.10
CA VAL A 64 -12.99 -5.34 1.66
C VAL A 64 -12.58 -6.46 0.73
N LEU A 65 -11.31 -6.47 0.34
CA LEU A 65 -10.70 -7.47 -0.54
C LEU A 65 -9.49 -8.10 0.14
N GLY A 66 -9.30 -9.40 -0.11
CA GLY A 66 -8.13 -10.14 0.37
C GLY A 66 -8.27 -10.68 1.80
N ASN A 67 -9.44 -10.53 2.42
CA ASN A 67 -9.75 -11.19 3.68
C ASN A 67 -10.04 -12.68 3.46
N THR A 68 -9.46 -13.53 4.29
CA THR A 68 -9.62 -14.98 4.25
C THR A 68 -10.06 -15.51 5.62
N SER A 69 -9.35 -15.13 6.67
CA SER A 69 -9.62 -15.52 8.07
C SER A 69 -10.26 -14.38 8.88
N LEU A 70 -10.11 -13.14 8.42
CA LEU A 70 -10.73 -11.97 9.02
C LEU A 70 -12.14 -11.77 8.46
N ASP A 71 -13.09 -11.50 9.35
CA ASP A 71 -14.43 -11.17 8.91
C ASP A 71 -14.49 -9.76 8.30
N HIS A 72 -15.36 -9.59 7.29
CA HIS A 72 -15.59 -8.30 6.64
C HIS A 72 -15.89 -7.19 7.65
N ASP A 73 -16.81 -7.46 8.56
CA ASP A 73 -17.23 -6.47 9.57
C ASP A 73 -16.13 -6.15 10.59
N GLU A 74 -15.20 -7.08 10.83
CA GLU A 74 -14.03 -6.86 11.67
C GLU A 74 -13.08 -5.87 11.01
N VAL A 75 -12.81 -6.02 9.72
CA VAL A 75 -11.95 -5.11 8.95
C VAL A 75 -12.58 -3.72 8.83
N VAL A 76 -13.91 -3.66 8.56
CA VAL A 76 -14.63 -2.38 8.50
C VAL A 76 -14.58 -1.66 9.85
N ARG A 77 -14.80 -2.35 10.96
CA ARG A 77 -14.66 -1.75 12.29
C ARG A 77 -13.24 -1.29 12.59
N ALA A 78 -12.25 -2.12 12.23
CA ALA A 78 -10.84 -1.79 12.42
C ALA A 78 -10.39 -0.59 11.56
N SER A 79 -11.02 -0.36 10.41
CA SER A 79 -10.72 0.79 9.54
C SER A 79 -11.21 2.13 10.09
N GLY A 80 -12.12 2.13 11.08
CA GLY A 80 -12.71 3.35 11.64
C GLY A 80 -13.58 4.13 10.65
N ILE A 81 -13.94 3.56 9.50
CA ILE A 81 -14.75 4.24 8.49
C ILE A 81 -16.21 4.19 8.90
N GLU A 82 -16.79 5.34 9.16
CA GLU A 82 -18.23 5.47 9.44
C GLU A 82 -19.00 5.75 8.15
N THR A 83 -20.13 5.05 7.95
CA THR A 83 -21.04 5.32 6.84
C THR A 83 -21.59 6.74 6.95
N GLY A 84 -21.53 7.50 5.86
CA GLY A 84 -21.95 8.90 5.83
C GLY A 84 -20.81 9.90 6.01
N THR A 85 -19.60 9.48 6.39
CA THR A 85 -18.43 10.36 6.44
C THR A 85 -18.18 10.96 5.06
N PRO A 86 -18.09 12.31 4.91
CA PRO A 86 -17.81 12.93 3.62
C PRO A 86 -16.52 12.39 3.02
N MET A 87 -16.55 11.97 1.76
CA MET A 87 -15.37 11.40 1.05
C MET A 87 -14.14 12.33 1.06
N LEU A 88 -14.37 13.64 1.12
CA LEU A 88 -13.30 14.66 1.20
C LEU A 88 -12.57 14.68 2.56
N GLN A 89 -13.18 14.10 3.60
CA GLN A 89 -12.61 14.00 4.94
C GLN A 89 -11.96 12.63 5.20
N VAL A 90 -12.13 11.68 4.29
CA VAL A 90 -11.55 10.34 4.43
C VAL A 90 -10.07 10.41 4.09
N ASP A 91 -9.23 10.16 5.09
CA ASP A 91 -7.78 10.02 4.91
C ASP A 91 -7.41 8.54 4.73
N ALA A 92 -7.10 8.17 3.50
CA ALA A 92 -6.69 6.81 3.16
C ALA A 92 -5.39 6.39 3.85
N GLY A 93 -4.50 7.34 4.16
CA GLY A 93 -3.26 7.08 4.88
C GLY A 93 -3.52 6.72 6.35
N GLU A 94 -4.35 7.48 7.03
CA GLU A 94 -4.74 7.23 8.42
C GLU A 94 -5.43 5.88 8.56
N ILE A 95 -6.38 5.58 7.67
CA ILE A 95 -7.09 4.28 7.67
C ILE A 95 -6.10 3.13 7.45
N ARG A 96 -5.18 3.27 6.51
CA ARG A 96 -4.14 2.25 6.26
C ARG A 96 -3.29 2.02 7.50
N ASP A 97 -2.82 3.09 8.14
CA ASP A 97 -1.96 3.01 9.32
C ASP A 97 -2.72 2.38 10.50
N GLN A 98 -4.01 2.71 10.65
CA GLN A 98 -4.88 2.09 11.64
C GLN A 98 -5.08 0.60 11.39
N LEU A 99 -5.35 0.18 10.15
CA LEU A 99 -5.49 -1.24 9.79
C LEU A 99 -4.19 -2.02 10.05
N GLN A 100 -3.02 -1.42 9.85
CA GLN A 100 -1.74 -2.06 10.14
C GLN A 100 -1.48 -2.29 11.64
N THR A 101 -2.25 -1.66 12.55
CA THR A 101 -2.19 -1.98 13.98
C THR A 101 -2.83 -3.32 14.32
N VAL A 102 -3.68 -3.86 13.43
CA VAL A 102 -4.29 -5.17 13.61
C VAL A 102 -3.23 -6.26 13.38
N PRO A 103 -2.90 -7.09 14.37
CA PRO A 103 -1.78 -8.02 14.26
C PRO A 103 -1.88 -8.99 13.09
N LYS A 104 -3.09 -9.43 12.72
CA LYS A 104 -3.34 -10.35 11.60
C LYS A 104 -3.16 -9.73 10.22
N ILE A 105 -3.06 -8.40 10.11
CA ILE A 105 -2.90 -7.70 8.83
C ILE A 105 -1.41 -7.47 8.57
N ALA A 106 -0.90 -8.01 7.48
CA ALA A 106 0.48 -7.80 7.04
C ALA A 106 0.62 -6.45 6.31
N SER A 107 -0.34 -6.12 5.45
CA SER A 107 -0.40 -4.85 4.74
C SER A 107 -1.83 -4.48 4.41
N ALA A 108 -2.10 -3.18 4.30
CA ALA A 108 -3.37 -2.64 3.87
C ALA A 108 -3.15 -1.57 2.79
N GLU A 109 -4.00 -1.57 1.79
CA GLU A 109 -4.07 -0.56 0.74
C GLU A 109 -5.49 -0.01 0.71
N VAL A 110 -5.62 1.31 0.80
CA VAL A 110 -6.92 1.99 0.83
C VAL A 110 -7.03 2.89 -0.38
N THR A 111 -8.08 2.68 -1.16
CA THR A 111 -8.36 3.43 -2.38
C THR A 111 -9.74 4.07 -2.30
N LEU A 112 -9.83 5.37 -2.53
CA LEU A 112 -11.08 6.09 -2.58
C LEU A 112 -11.70 5.95 -3.98
N SER A 113 -12.85 5.26 -4.05
CA SER A 113 -13.63 5.08 -5.28
C SER A 113 -14.80 6.05 -5.29
N TRP A 114 -14.58 7.22 -5.91
CA TRP A 114 -15.59 8.26 -6.03
C TRP A 114 -16.82 7.78 -6.80
N PRO A 115 -18.07 8.20 -6.43
CA PRO A 115 -18.38 9.30 -5.51
C PRO A 115 -18.58 8.90 -4.04
N SER A 116 -18.71 7.61 -3.68
CA SER A 116 -19.20 7.22 -2.36
C SER A 116 -18.71 5.86 -1.84
N SER A 117 -17.66 5.29 -2.41
CA SER A 117 -17.12 3.98 -2.01
C SER A 117 -15.67 4.07 -1.58
N VAL A 118 -15.30 3.28 -0.57
CA VAL A 118 -13.91 3.09 -0.15
C VAL A 118 -13.57 1.63 -0.36
N GLN A 119 -12.50 1.36 -1.10
CA GLN A 119 -11.98 0.01 -1.29
C GLN A 119 -10.79 -0.20 -0.37
N VAL A 120 -10.88 -1.21 0.48
CA VAL A 120 -9.85 -1.64 1.43
C VAL A 120 -9.34 -3.00 0.98
N ARG A 121 -8.10 -3.05 0.52
CA ARG A 121 -7.43 -4.31 0.18
C ARG A 121 -6.46 -4.65 1.28
N ILE A 122 -6.64 -5.80 1.91
CA ILE A 122 -5.75 -6.28 2.95
C ILE A 122 -4.97 -7.51 2.48
N THR A 123 -3.78 -7.68 3.03
CA THR A 123 -3.03 -8.92 2.96
C THR A 123 -2.92 -9.46 4.38
N GLU A 124 -3.48 -10.63 4.62
CA GLU A 124 -3.39 -11.28 5.93
C GLU A 124 -1.99 -11.87 6.15
N ARG A 125 -1.55 -11.88 7.42
CA ARG A 125 -0.31 -12.56 7.79
C ARG A 125 -0.48 -14.07 7.71
N LEU A 126 0.46 -14.72 7.06
CA LEU A 126 0.52 -16.17 7.00
C LEU A 126 1.53 -16.67 8.02
N PRO A 127 1.20 -17.73 8.79
CA PRO A 127 2.13 -18.30 9.74
C PRO A 127 3.26 -19.03 8.99
N ALA A 128 4.50 -18.76 9.38
CA ALA A 128 5.69 -19.43 8.87
C ALA A 128 6.35 -20.33 9.95
N ALA A 129 6.15 -19.98 11.21
CA ALA A 129 6.59 -20.75 12.36
C ALA A 129 5.67 -20.51 13.57
N PHE A 130 5.85 -21.25 14.63
CA PHE A 130 5.24 -20.95 15.93
C PHE A 130 6.30 -20.89 17.02
N LEU A 131 6.02 -20.21 18.11
CA LEU A 131 6.83 -20.21 19.30
C LEU A 131 6.00 -20.56 20.55
N VAL A 132 6.63 -21.15 21.53
CA VAL A 132 6.01 -21.42 22.82
C VAL A 132 6.33 -20.28 23.76
N ALA A 133 5.32 -19.45 24.06
CA ALA A 133 5.43 -18.32 24.99
C ALA A 133 4.74 -18.64 26.33
N ARG A 134 4.92 -17.78 27.33
CA ARG A 134 4.28 -17.93 28.64
C ARG A 134 2.76 -17.91 28.60
N ASN A 135 2.20 -17.21 27.62
CA ASN A 135 0.76 -16.98 27.43
C ASN A 135 0.14 -17.92 26.39
N GLY A 136 0.86 -18.93 25.91
CA GLY A 136 0.39 -19.89 24.92
C GLY A 136 1.28 -19.96 23.70
N ILE A 137 0.78 -20.62 22.65
CA ILE A 137 1.50 -20.78 21.39
C ILE A 137 1.21 -19.59 20.49
N GLN A 138 2.25 -18.89 20.08
CA GLN A 138 2.14 -17.72 19.21
C GLN A 138 2.58 -18.10 17.78
N LEU A 139 1.75 -17.73 16.81
CA LEU A 139 2.09 -17.84 15.40
C LEU A 139 2.96 -16.66 14.99
N VAL A 140 3.99 -16.96 14.23
CA VAL A 140 5.00 -16.00 13.76
C VAL A 140 4.99 -16.01 12.24
N ASP A 141 4.99 -14.84 11.64
CA ASP A 141 5.08 -14.69 10.19
C ASP A 141 6.51 -14.79 9.67
N ALA A 142 6.69 -14.73 8.35
CA ALA A 142 7.99 -14.80 7.70
C ALA A 142 8.95 -13.66 8.10
N SER A 143 8.43 -12.55 8.65
CA SER A 143 9.25 -11.42 9.15
C SER A 143 9.70 -11.58 10.60
N GLY A 144 9.22 -12.61 11.28
CA GLY A 144 9.50 -12.86 12.70
C GLY A 144 8.53 -12.15 13.65
N MET A 145 7.40 -11.61 13.14
CA MET A 145 6.42 -10.94 13.98
C MET A 145 5.38 -11.93 14.52
N PRO A 146 5.24 -12.04 15.87
CA PRO A 146 4.12 -12.76 16.45
C PRO A 146 2.82 -12.01 16.21
N PHE A 147 1.78 -12.70 15.69
CA PHE A 147 0.55 -12.02 15.31
C PHE A 147 -0.74 -12.69 15.83
N GLN A 148 -0.67 -13.93 16.29
CA GLN A 148 -1.84 -14.64 16.80
C GLN A 148 -1.45 -15.66 17.86
N THR A 149 -2.22 -15.76 18.94
CA THR A 149 -2.09 -16.84 19.94
C THR A 149 -3.12 -17.92 19.65
N VAL A 150 -2.68 -19.18 19.66
CA VAL A 150 -3.52 -20.36 19.41
C VAL A 150 -3.34 -21.37 20.56
N PRO A 151 -4.34 -22.23 20.82
CA PRO A 151 -4.28 -23.22 21.88
C PRO A 151 -3.30 -24.37 21.57
N GLU A 152 -3.18 -24.73 20.28
CA GLU A 152 -2.33 -25.83 19.82
C GLU A 152 -1.53 -25.40 18.59
N PRO A 153 -0.31 -25.95 18.40
CA PRO A 153 0.50 -25.61 17.24
C PRO A 153 -0.13 -26.20 15.97
N PRO A 154 -0.24 -25.41 14.90
CA PRO A 154 -0.72 -25.94 13.62
C PRO A 154 0.23 -26.99 13.06
N ALA A 155 -0.35 -28.05 12.50
CA ALA A 155 0.44 -29.11 11.89
C ALA A 155 1.28 -28.58 10.71
N GLY A 156 2.53 -29.02 10.65
CA GLY A 156 3.44 -28.68 9.56
C GLY A 156 4.20 -27.36 9.72
N LEU A 157 3.94 -26.59 10.78
CA LEU A 157 4.77 -25.42 11.10
C LEU A 157 5.93 -25.83 12.03
N PRO A 158 7.14 -25.32 11.79
CA PRO A 158 8.27 -25.53 12.69
C PRO A 158 8.17 -24.64 13.94
N GLU A 159 8.72 -25.12 15.04
CA GLU A 159 8.91 -24.36 16.25
C GLU A 159 10.10 -23.40 16.11
N LEU A 160 9.91 -22.11 16.38
CA LEU A 160 10.98 -21.12 16.45
C LEU A 160 11.46 -21.02 17.89
N LYS A 161 12.70 -21.44 18.15
CA LYS A 161 13.36 -21.37 19.46
C LYS A 161 14.32 -20.20 19.49
N VAL A 162 13.82 -19.09 20.00
CA VAL A 162 14.56 -17.83 20.21
C VAL A 162 14.39 -17.39 21.67
N ARG A 163 15.22 -16.47 22.12
CA ARG A 163 15.09 -15.91 23.49
C ARG A 163 13.88 -15.00 23.58
N GLU A 164 13.70 -14.18 22.58
CA GLU A 164 12.59 -13.22 22.49
C GLU A 164 12.20 -13.07 21.02
N ALA A 165 10.95 -13.42 20.68
CA ALA A 165 10.47 -13.28 19.32
C ALA A 165 10.08 -11.83 19.06
N SER A 166 10.82 -11.17 18.20
CA SER A 166 10.57 -9.78 17.79
C SER A 166 11.19 -9.51 16.43
N GLN A 167 10.49 -8.69 15.64
CA GLN A 167 11.09 -8.15 14.42
C GLN A 167 12.36 -7.30 14.68
N ALA A 168 12.57 -6.82 15.88
CA ALA A 168 13.76 -6.05 16.22
C ALA A 168 14.93 -6.97 16.59
N ASP A 169 14.67 -8.21 17.03
CA ASP A 169 15.70 -9.15 17.45
C ASP A 169 16.48 -9.73 16.26
N PRO A 170 17.81 -9.58 16.23
CA PRO A 170 18.64 -10.09 15.13
C PRO A 170 18.59 -11.62 14.97
N ALA A 171 18.45 -12.37 16.07
CA ALA A 171 18.40 -13.83 16.04
C ALA A 171 17.07 -14.30 15.42
N THR A 172 15.96 -13.69 15.79
CA THR A 172 14.65 -13.94 15.16
C THR A 172 14.69 -13.68 13.66
N LYS A 173 15.21 -12.51 13.24
CA LYS A 173 15.35 -12.18 11.81
C LYS A 173 16.20 -13.21 11.06
N ALA A 174 17.35 -13.56 11.62
CA ALA A 174 18.26 -14.51 10.99
C ALA A 174 17.63 -15.90 10.88
N GLY A 175 16.98 -16.39 11.96
CA GLY A 175 16.28 -17.68 11.96
C GLY A 175 15.15 -17.75 10.93
N MET A 176 14.34 -16.69 10.84
CA MET A 176 13.25 -16.62 9.86
C MET A 176 13.74 -16.47 8.41
N LEU A 177 14.82 -15.71 8.20
CA LEU A 177 15.45 -15.62 6.89
C LEU A 177 15.98 -16.99 6.44
N VAL A 178 16.66 -17.70 7.34
CA VAL A 178 17.13 -19.07 7.06
C VAL A 178 15.96 -19.98 6.73
N LEU A 179 14.90 -20.01 7.55
CA LEU A 179 13.72 -20.84 7.31
C LEU A 179 13.09 -20.57 5.96
N THR A 180 12.96 -19.30 5.59
CA THR A 180 12.35 -18.91 4.30
C THR A 180 13.25 -19.18 3.09
N SER A 181 14.58 -19.22 3.29
CA SER A 181 15.57 -19.55 2.25
C SER A 181 15.59 -21.04 1.91
N VAL A 182 15.20 -21.90 2.86
CA VAL A 182 15.20 -23.36 2.65
C VAL A 182 14.17 -23.76 1.60
N PRO A 183 14.52 -24.61 0.60
CA PRO A 183 13.58 -25.11 -0.41
C PRO A 183 12.39 -25.86 0.20
N GLU A 184 11.20 -25.72 -0.41
CA GLU A 184 9.95 -26.29 0.09
C GLU A 184 10.02 -27.77 0.48
N PRO A 185 10.63 -28.67 -0.31
CA PRO A 185 10.72 -30.09 0.05
C PRO A 185 11.45 -30.32 1.38
N VAL A 186 12.52 -29.54 1.66
CA VAL A 186 13.29 -29.63 2.90
C VAL A 186 12.56 -28.92 4.04
N ARG A 187 11.93 -27.77 3.75
CA ARG A 187 11.18 -26.98 4.73
C ARG A 187 10.07 -27.80 5.39
N GLY A 188 9.36 -28.64 4.65
CA GLY A 188 8.34 -29.54 5.16
C GLY A 188 8.86 -30.63 6.12
N GLU A 189 10.18 -30.85 6.18
CA GLU A 189 10.81 -31.77 7.12
C GLU A 189 11.31 -31.06 8.40
N ILE A 190 11.39 -29.73 8.42
CA ILE A 190 11.87 -28.97 9.57
C ILE A 190 10.83 -29.02 10.69
N THR A 191 11.27 -29.41 11.87
CA THR A 191 10.45 -29.45 13.09
C THR A 191 10.73 -28.27 14.02
N ALA A 192 11.97 -27.75 14.02
CA ALA A 192 12.32 -26.56 14.79
C ALA A 192 13.47 -25.78 14.16
N VAL A 193 13.48 -24.49 14.41
CA VAL A 193 14.56 -23.54 14.10
C VAL A 193 15.12 -23.03 15.43
N LEU A 194 16.37 -23.36 15.73
CA LEU A 194 17.09 -22.86 16.90
C LEU A 194 17.90 -21.64 16.46
N ALA A 195 17.57 -20.48 17.00
CA ALA A 195 18.23 -19.22 16.68
C ALA A 195 18.40 -18.37 17.96
N GLU A 196 19.13 -18.90 18.94
CA GLU A 196 19.48 -18.15 20.15
C GLU A 196 20.55 -17.07 19.88
N ASN A 197 21.29 -17.26 18.79
CA ASN A 197 22.33 -16.37 18.30
C ASN A 197 22.20 -16.23 16.77
N PRO A 198 22.26 -15.03 16.19
CA PRO A 198 22.14 -14.83 14.74
C PRO A 198 23.24 -15.51 13.90
N ASN A 199 24.34 -15.91 14.54
CA ASN A 199 25.46 -16.58 13.87
C ASN A 199 25.55 -18.10 14.17
N ASP A 200 24.63 -18.66 14.97
CA ASP A 200 24.54 -20.09 15.26
C ASP A 200 23.12 -20.57 15.12
N ILE A 201 22.68 -20.71 13.87
CA ILE A 201 21.35 -21.18 13.54
C ILE A 201 21.41 -22.67 13.21
N ARG A 202 20.49 -23.45 13.80
CA ARG A 202 20.35 -24.87 13.54
C ARG A 202 18.91 -25.20 13.19
N LEU A 203 18.73 -26.10 12.24
CA LEU A 203 17.43 -26.60 11.85
C LEU A 203 17.30 -28.05 12.28
N LEU A 204 16.30 -28.34 13.09
CA LEU A 204 15.94 -29.71 13.44
C LEU A 204 14.96 -30.25 12.42
N LEU A 205 15.23 -31.48 11.97
CA LEU A 205 14.41 -32.18 10.97
C LEU A 205 13.75 -33.41 11.61
N LYS A 206 12.76 -33.95 10.91
CA LYS A 206 12.17 -35.24 11.25
C LYS A 206 13.23 -36.34 11.26
N GLY A 207 13.11 -37.32 12.20
CA GLY A 207 14.02 -38.47 12.32
C GLY A 207 15.35 -38.14 12.99
N ASP A 208 15.34 -37.22 13.94
CA ASP A 208 16.53 -36.81 14.75
C ASP A 208 17.72 -36.36 13.89
N ARG A 209 17.43 -35.76 12.76
CA ARG A 209 18.43 -35.11 11.90
C ARG A 209 18.52 -33.63 12.21
N GLN A 210 19.67 -33.04 12.00
CA GLN A 210 19.86 -31.60 12.14
C GLN A 210 20.76 -31.03 11.04
N ILE A 211 20.48 -29.77 10.72
CA ILE A 211 21.33 -28.97 9.83
C ILE A 211 22.00 -27.90 10.68
N GLU A 212 23.32 -27.87 10.72
CA GLU A 212 24.11 -26.78 11.25
C GLU A 212 24.28 -25.71 10.16
N TRP A 213 23.50 -24.64 10.29
CA TRP A 213 23.47 -23.59 9.28
C TRP A 213 24.50 -22.49 9.55
N GLY A 214 24.71 -22.15 10.83
CA GLY A 214 25.56 -21.05 11.24
C GLY A 214 24.89 -19.70 11.02
N SER A 215 25.56 -18.78 10.31
CA SER A 215 25.02 -17.44 10.03
C SER A 215 24.07 -17.41 8.84
N GLN A 216 23.35 -16.29 8.69
CA GLN A 216 22.49 -16.03 7.51
C GLN A 216 23.28 -15.74 6.22
N GLU A 217 24.61 -15.59 6.32
CA GLU A 217 25.46 -15.33 5.15
C GLU A 217 25.40 -16.50 4.18
N GLU A 218 25.46 -16.19 2.87
CA GLU A 218 25.38 -17.14 1.78
C GLU A 218 24.16 -18.10 1.84
N ALA A 219 23.05 -17.65 2.42
CA ALA A 219 21.85 -18.47 2.63
C ALA A 219 21.36 -19.17 1.36
N GLU A 220 21.40 -18.50 0.22
CA GLU A 220 21.00 -19.09 -1.06
C GLU A 220 21.92 -20.25 -1.48
N LYS A 221 23.24 -20.12 -1.30
CA LYS A 221 24.20 -21.18 -1.62
C LYS A 221 24.03 -22.38 -0.69
N LYS A 222 23.86 -22.12 0.61
CA LYS A 222 23.59 -23.17 1.61
C LYS A 222 22.28 -23.89 1.29
N ALA A 223 21.24 -23.16 0.96
CA ALA A 223 19.95 -23.71 0.57
C ALA A 223 20.02 -24.60 -0.68
N ALA A 224 20.78 -24.17 -1.68
CA ALA A 224 20.91 -24.89 -2.94
C ALA A 224 21.55 -26.28 -2.82
N ILE A 225 22.46 -26.47 -1.85
CA ILE A 225 23.17 -27.75 -1.64
C ILE A 225 22.37 -28.73 -0.78
N LEU A 226 21.41 -28.28 0.04
CA LEU A 226 20.67 -29.09 0.99
C LEU A 226 19.96 -30.31 0.36
N PRO A 227 19.22 -30.20 -0.75
CA PRO A 227 18.51 -31.34 -1.31
C PRO A 227 19.45 -32.50 -1.65
N ALA A 228 20.63 -32.19 -2.22
CA ALA A 228 21.63 -33.18 -2.53
C ALA A 228 22.33 -33.73 -1.29
N LEU A 229 22.60 -32.89 -0.30
CA LEU A 229 23.28 -33.28 0.91
C LEU A 229 22.41 -34.22 1.78
N LEU A 230 21.13 -33.95 1.88
CA LEU A 230 20.16 -34.75 2.66
C LEU A 230 19.88 -36.15 2.07
N THR A 231 20.32 -36.45 0.84
CA THR A 231 20.27 -37.79 0.28
C THR A 231 21.34 -38.71 0.88
N ARG A 232 22.38 -38.15 1.51
CA ARG A 232 23.45 -38.93 2.15
C ARG A 232 22.97 -39.39 3.53
N PRO A 233 23.29 -40.62 3.94
CA PRO A 233 22.97 -41.09 5.27
C PRO A 233 23.82 -40.32 6.32
N GLY A 234 23.15 -39.82 7.36
CA GLY A 234 23.78 -39.07 8.44
C GLY A 234 22.76 -38.43 9.33
N LYS A 235 23.18 -37.88 10.46
CA LYS A 235 22.34 -37.17 11.41
C LYS A 235 22.63 -35.68 11.48
N VAL A 236 23.85 -35.29 11.23
CA VAL A 236 24.29 -33.90 11.28
C VAL A 236 24.82 -33.50 9.93
N TYR A 237 24.21 -32.44 9.36
CA TYR A 237 24.56 -31.87 8.06
C TYR A 237 25.08 -30.45 8.29
N ASP A 238 26.39 -30.31 8.24
CA ASP A 238 27.03 -29.00 8.42
C ASP A 238 27.17 -28.28 7.08
N VAL A 239 26.49 -27.14 6.95
CA VAL A 239 26.51 -26.22 5.81
C VAL A 239 27.03 -24.83 6.19
N THR A 240 27.64 -24.70 7.37
CA THR A 240 28.20 -23.40 7.81
C THR A 240 29.14 -22.81 6.77
N THR A 241 29.90 -23.68 6.11
CA THR A 241 30.76 -23.33 4.97
C THR A 241 30.28 -24.07 3.70
N PRO A 242 29.49 -23.40 2.83
CA PRO A 242 28.84 -24.08 1.71
C PRO A 242 29.80 -24.66 0.67
N ALA A 243 31.08 -24.25 0.67
CA ALA A 243 32.12 -24.83 -0.21
C ALA A 243 32.62 -26.20 0.27
N LEU A 244 32.49 -26.53 1.56
CA LEU A 244 32.98 -27.77 2.18
C LEU A 244 31.93 -28.35 3.14
N PRO A 245 30.73 -28.74 2.64
CA PRO A 245 29.71 -29.30 3.50
C PRO A 245 30.09 -30.68 4.01
N THR A 246 29.78 -30.97 5.29
CA THR A 246 30.10 -32.26 5.93
C THR A 246 28.83 -32.97 6.41
N VAL A 247 28.90 -34.31 6.50
CA VAL A 247 27.82 -35.16 7.01
C VAL A 247 28.42 -36.15 7.99
N SER A 248 27.84 -36.22 9.20
CA SER A 248 28.22 -37.13 10.25
C SER A 248 27.05 -37.88 10.87
#